data_335125e37e000d2ac90b0edbf496ced0
#
_entry.id   335125e37e000d2ac90b0edbf496ced0
#
_cell.length_a   1.000
_cell.length_b   1.000
_cell.length_c   1.000
_cell.angle_alpha   90.00
_cell.angle_beta   90.00
_cell.angle_gamma   90.00
#
_symmetry.space_group_name_H-M   'P 1'
#
loop_
_entity.id
_entity.type
_entity.pdbx_description
1 polymer ?
#
loop_
_entity_poly.entity_id
_entity_poly.type
_entity_poly.pdbx_seq_one_letter_code
_entity_poly.pdbx_strand_id
1 'polypeptide(L)'
;MITLCALVLSLATVADSMRFEIVLPDSVRAGEPVPVTLRLTNTGHEPLTVYLQGRPIAFDLTVRRLDGAVVWQRLEGEVVSAILAVRQLEPGASLEFEEVWRQVSNTGEAVPPGDYHVTGALLTDEPKPLETSPALLRIVP
;
A
#
# COMPACT_ATOMS: atom_id res chain seq x y z
N MET A 1 -0.17 30.27 16.31
CA MET A 1 -0.49 29.88 15.86
C MET A 1 -0.45 29.08 14.69
N ILE A 2 -1.23 28.88 14.12
CA ILE A 2 -1.39 28.05 13.04
C ILE A 2 -0.49 28.26 11.93
N THR A 3 0.05 29.39 11.82
CA THR A 3 0.88 29.73 10.74
C THR A 3 2.05 28.84 10.57
N LEU A 4 2.57 28.28 11.63
CA LEU A 4 3.68 27.39 11.50
C LEU A 4 3.37 26.19 10.67
N CYS A 5 2.21 25.65 10.90
CA CYS A 5 1.80 24.49 10.15
C CYS A 5 1.67 24.84 8.69
N ALA A 6 1.19 26.02 8.42
CA ALA A 6 1.02 26.43 7.04
C ALA A 6 2.34 26.49 6.31
N LEU A 7 3.38 26.92 7.00
CA LEU A 7 4.67 26.97 6.38
C LEU A 7 5.21 25.61 6.03
N VAL A 8 5.02 24.67 6.94
CA VAL A 8 5.46 23.32 6.68
C VAL A 8 4.72 22.76 5.50
N LEU A 9 3.46 23.12 5.40
CA LEU A 9 2.66 22.63 4.29
C LEU A 9 3.17 23.10 2.95
N SER A 10 3.79 24.24 2.88
CA SER A 10 4.28 24.73 1.61
C SER A 10 5.35 23.83 1.03
N LEU A 11 6.11 23.14 1.85
CA LEU A 11 7.08 22.18 1.37
C LEU A 11 6.43 20.87 1.00
N ALA A 12 5.40 20.51 1.70
CA ALA A 12 4.73 19.24 1.51
C ALA A 12 3.62 19.31 0.48
N THR A 13 3.49 20.42 -0.23
CA THR A 13 2.36 20.63 -1.12
C THR A 13 2.18 19.51 -2.12
N VAL A 14 3.27 19.03 -2.72
CA VAL A 14 3.20 17.97 -3.70
C VAL A 14 2.75 16.68 -3.06
N ALA A 15 3.27 16.37 -1.89
CA ALA A 15 2.88 15.18 -1.16
C ALA A 15 1.45 15.30 -0.66
N ASP A 16 1.03 16.53 -0.27
CA ASP A 16 -0.31 16.75 0.23
C ASP A 16 -1.38 16.67 -0.84
N SER A 17 -1.00 16.63 -2.11
CA SER A 17 -1.97 16.48 -3.18
C SER A 17 -2.39 15.04 -3.38
N MET A 18 -1.82 14.11 -2.62
CA MET A 18 -2.02 12.69 -2.83
C MET A 18 -2.05 11.98 -1.50
N ARG A 19 -2.99 11.04 -1.35
CA ARG A 19 -3.04 10.16 -0.18
C ARG A 19 -2.98 8.72 -0.63
N PHE A 20 -2.04 7.97 -0.07
CA PHE A 20 -1.91 6.55 -0.36
C PHE A 20 -2.11 5.78 0.93
N GLU A 21 -3.14 4.93 0.97
CA GLU A 21 -3.55 4.27 2.20
C GLU A 21 -3.83 2.79 1.96
N ILE A 22 -3.73 2.03 3.04
CA ILE A 22 -4.05 0.62 3.03
C ILE A 22 -5.26 0.40 3.92
N VAL A 23 -6.21 -0.39 3.44
CA VAL A 23 -7.45 -0.68 4.15
C VAL A 23 -7.55 -2.18 4.32
N LEU A 24 -7.68 -2.64 5.56
CA LEU A 24 -7.83 -4.05 5.89
C LEU A 24 -8.53 -4.16 7.25
N PRO A 25 -9.06 -5.36 7.60
CA PRO A 25 -9.68 -5.54 8.92
C PRO A 25 -8.66 -5.39 10.04
N ASP A 26 -9.11 -4.91 11.21
CA ASP A 26 -8.26 -4.81 12.40
C ASP A 26 -7.85 -6.18 12.90
N SER A 27 -8.76 -7.15 12.83
CA SER A 27 -8.47 -8.50 13.27
C SER A 27 -9.24 -9.51 12.42
N VAL A 28 -8.67 -10.69 12.30
CA VAL A 28 -9.26 -11.82 11.60
C VAL A 28 -8.93 -13.07 12.37
N ARG A 29 -9.71 -14.14 12.12
CA ARG A 29 -9.41 -15.45 12.70
C ARG A 29 -8.34 -16.14 11.90
N ALA A 30 -7.56 -16.98 12.58
CA ALA A 30 -6.57 -17.80 11.92
C ALA A 30 -7.21 -18.62 10.81
N GLY A 31 -6.60 -18.60 9.64
CA GLY A 31 -7.07 -19.35 8.48
C GLY A 31 -8.10 -18.64 7.62
N GLU A 32 -8.63 -17.52 8.06
CA GLU A 32 -9.60 -16.77 7.27
C GLU A 32 -8.89 -15.89 6.24
N PRO A 33 -9.53 -15.61 5.09
CA PRO A 33 -8.92 -14.69 4.12
C PRO A 33 -8.90 -13.27 4.66
N VAL A 34 -7.82 -12.56 4.35
CA VAL A 34 -7.63 -11.16 4.75
C VAL A 34 -7.76 -10.29 3.51
N PRO A 35 -8.89 -9.59 3.33
CA PRO A 35 -9.01 -8.68 2.20
C PRO A 35 -8.19 -7.43 2.45
N VAL A 36 -7.42 -7.01 1.45
CA VAL A 36 -6.55 -5.84 1.55
C VAL A 36 -6.80 -4.96 0.33
N THR A 37 -7.01 -3.68 0.56
CA THR A 37 -7.18 -2.70 -0.51
C THR A 37 -6.13 -1.61 -0.34
N LEU A 38 -5.43 -1.30 -1.43
CA LEU A 38 -4.61 -0.09 -1.51
C LEU A 38 -5.40 0.97 -2.25
N ARG A 39 -5.39 2.19 -1.75
CA ARG A 39 -6.14 3.28 -2.38
C ARG A 39 -5.26 4.51 -2.51
N LEU A 40 -5.13 4.98 -3.75
CA LEU A 40 -4.42 6.21 -4.07
C LEU A 40 -5.44 7.28 -4.45
N THR A 41 -5.48 8.37 -3.71
CA THR A 41 -6.49 9.42 -3.91
C THR A 41 -5.80 10.75 -4.23
N ASN A 42 -6.33 11.44 -5.21
CA ASN A 42 -5.92 12.82 -5.48
C ASN A 42 -6.68 13.72 -4.49
N THR A 43 -5.96 14.27 -3.52
CA THR A 43 -6.54 15.14 -2.51
C THR A 43 -6.32 16.62 -2.83
N GLY A 44 -5.72 16.92 -3.99
CA GLY A 44 -5.48 18.29 -4.43
C GLY A 44 -6.66 18.86 -5.19
N HIS A 45 -6.44 20.03 -5.76
CA HIS A 45 -7.48 20.76 -6.48
C HIS A 45 -7.31 20.68 -7.99
N GLU A 46 -6.24 20.02 -8.45
CA GLU A 46 -5.95 19.89 -9.88
C GLU A 46 -5.76 18.43 -10.24
N PRO A 47 -5.93 18.09 -11.53
CA PRO A 47 -5.69 16.71 -11.96
C PRO A 47 -4.27 16.27 -11.64
N LEU A 48 -4.12 15.00 -11.27
CA LEU A 48 -2.84 14.41 -10.92
C LEU A 48 -2.53 13.31 -11.93
N THR A 49 -1.34 13.35 -12.52
CA THR A 49 -0.90 12.30 -13.41
C THR A 49 0.09 11.41 -12.69
N VAL A 50 -0.15 10.11 -12.71
CA VAL A 50 0.75 9.15 -12.07
C VAL A 50 1.25 8.16 -13.11
N TYR A 51 2.51 7.77 -12.97
CA TYR A 51 3.17 6.81 -13.86
C TYR A 51 3.44 5.56 -13.05
N LEU A 52 2.76 4.48 -13.38
CA LEU A 52 2.80 3.25 -12.58
C LEU A 52 3.38 2.12 -13.42
N GLN A 53 4.27 1.34 -12.81
CA GLN A 53 4.93 0.24 -13.52
C GLN A 53 4.01 -0.95 -13.66
N GLY A 54 4.20 -1.66 -14.77
CA GLY A 54 3.60 -2.97 -14.95
C GLY A 54 2.34 -2.98 -15.77
N ARG A 55 2.08 -4.16 -16.34
CA ARG A 55 0.86 -4.42 -17.10
C ARG A 55 0.47 -5.85 -16.78
N PRO A 56 -0.51 -6.02 -15.88
CA PRO A 56 -1.26 -4.99 -15.15
C PRO A 56 -0.39 -4.21 -14.18
N ILE A 57 -0.91 -3.11 -13.67
CA ILE A 57 -0.17 -2.24 -12.75
C ILE A 57 0.29 -3.07 -11.56
N ALA A 58 1.57 -2.95 -11.24
CA ALA A 58 2.19 -3.71 -10.17
C ALA A 58 2.00 -3.00 -8.83
N PHE A 59 1.46 -3.71 -7.88
CA PHE A 59 1.42 -3.27 -6.49
C PHE A 59 1.92 -4.37 -5.60
N ASP A 60 2.52 -4.00 -4.48
CA ASP A 60 3.09 -4.96 -3.55
C ASP A 60 2.44 -4.83 -2.20
N LEU A 61 2.40 -5.93 -1.48
CA LEU A 61 1.96 -6.00 -0.09
C LEU A 61 3.02 -6.78 0.65
N THR A 62 3.38 -6.30 1.84
CA THR A 62 4.35 -6.98 2.68
C THR A 62 3.75 -7.15 4.07
N VAL A 63 3.74 -8.38 4.54
CA VAL A 63 3.31 -8.71 5.90
C VAL A 63 4.54 -9.02 6.72
N ARG A 64 4.70 -8.31 7.84
CA ARG A 64 5.85 -8.47 8.73
C ARG A 64 5.39 -8.76 10.15
N ARG A 65 6.21 -9.52 10.86
CA ARG A 65 6.04 -9.63 12.31
C ARG A 65 6.42 -8.29 12.93
N LEU A 66 6.06 -8.11 14.19
CA LEU A 66 6.39 -6.86 14.88
C LEU A 66 7.89 -6.64 15.03
N ASP A 67 8.68 -7.72 14.98
CA ASP A 67 10.15 -7.60 15.00
C ASP A 67 10.73 -7.20 13.66
N GLY A 68 9.90 -7.03 12.63
CA GLY A 68 10.33 -6.61 11.31
C GLY A 68 10.55 -7.73 10.32
N ALA A 69 10.53 -8.98 10.76
CA ALA A 69 10.75 -10.12 9.85
C ALA A 69 9.61 -10.25 8.85
N VAL A 70 9.95 -10.36 7.58
CA VAL A 70 8.96 -10.50 6.51
C VAL A 70 8.43 -11.94 6.54
N VAL A 71 7.10 -12.09 6.58
CA VAL A 71 6.48 -13.41 6.48
C VAL A 71 5.89 -13.64 5.11
N TRP A 72 5.43 -12.59 4.46
CA TRP A 72 4.85 -12.72 3.11
C TRP A 72 5.02 -11.43 2.34
N GLN A 73 5.31 -11.56 1.06
CA GLN A 73 5.39 -10.44 0.15
C GLN A 73 4.75 -10.84 -1.16
N ARG A 74 3.78 -10.05 -1.61
CA ARG A 74 2.97 -10.40 -2.77
C ARG A 74 3.80 -10.57 -4.04
N LEU A 75 4.77 -9.71 -4.25
CA LEU A 75 5.57 -9.74 -5.48
C LEU A 75 6.88 -10.53 -5.34
N GLU A 76 7.02 -11.30 -4.26
CA GLU A 76 8.21 -12.13 -4.09
C GLU A 76 8.40 -13.05 -5.29
N GLY A 77 9.57 -12.97 -5.92
CA GLY A 77 9.87 -13.81 -7.07
C GLY A 77 9.18 -13.41 -8.37
N GLU A 78 8.38 -12.35 -8.38
CA GLU A 78 7.70 -11.90 -9.58
C GLU A 78 8.59 -10.95 -10.38
N VAL A 79 8.48 -11.03 -11.70
CA VAL A 79 9.15 -10.10 -12.59
C VAL A 79 8.15 -9.04 -13.01
N VAL A 80 8.46 -7.78 -12.70
CA VAL A 80 7.56 -6.67 -13.02
C VAL A 80 8.05 -6.02 -14.31
N SER A 81 7.15 -5.86 -15.27
CA SER A 81 7.46 -5.18 -16.52
C SER A 81 7.84 -3.73 -16.26
N ALA A 82 8.84 -3.23 -17.01
CA ALA A 82 9.25 -1.84 -16.89
C ALA A 82 8.32 -0.88 -17.64
N ILE A 83 7.29 -1.41 -18.29
CA ILE A 83 6.31 -0.58 -19.01
C ILE A 83 5.59 0.30 -17.99
N LEU A 84 5.45 1.59 -18.33
CA LEU A 84 4.72 2.53 -17.48
C LEU A 84 3.30 2.70 -17.99
N ALA A 85 2.35 2.57 -17.09
CA ALA A 85 0.95 2.90 -17.33
C ALA A 85 0.72 4.30 -16.79
N VAL A 86 0.11 5.15 -17.62
CA VAL A 86 -0.18 6.52 -17.22
C VAL A 86 -1.63 6.60 -16.78
N ARG A 87 -1.87 7.15 -15.60
CA ARG A 87 -3.23 7.35 -15.09
C ARG A 87 -3.38 8.79 -14.66
N GLN A 88 -4.50 9.37 -15.03
CA GLN A 88 -4.84 10.72 -14.59
C GLN A 88 -5.97 10.63 -13.60
N LEU A 89 -5.77 11.25 -12.43
CA LEU A 89 -6.77 11.29 -11.38
C LEU A 89 -7.29 12.71 -11.23
N GLU A 90 -8.59 12.88 -11.44
CA GLU A 90 -9.22 14.14 -11.17
C GLU A 90 -9.26 14.40 -9.67
N PRO A 91 -9.44 15.65 -9.23
CA PRO A 91 -9.54 15.92 -7.79
C PRO A 91 -10.62 15.06 -7.15
N GLY A 92 -10.27 14.39 -6.05
CA GLY A 92 -11.17 13.48 -5.35
C GLY A 92 -11.23 12.07 -5.90
N ALA A 93 -10.65 11.81 -7.06
CA ALA A 93 -10.68 10.48 -7.67
C ALA A 93 -9.63 9.57 -7.04
N SER A 94 -9.89 8.27 -7.09
CA SER A 94 -9.00 7.26 -6.52
C SER A 94 -8.75 6.12 -7.47
N LEU A 95 -7.59 5.48 -7.29
CA LEU A 95 -7.28 4.17 -7.87
C LEU A 95 -7.23 3.17 -6.72
N GLU A 96 -7.79 1.99 -6.93
CA GLU A 96 -7.79 0.95 -5.91
C GLU A 96 -7.19 -0.33 -6.46
N PHE A 97 -6.46 -1.05 -5.59
CA PHE A 97 -5.82 -2.31 -5.91
C PHE A 97 -6.17 -3.28 -4.79
N GLU A 98 -6.71 -4.44 -5.13
CA GLU A 98 -7.25 -5.38 -4.16
C GLU A 98 -6.51 -6.71 -4.22
N GLU A 99 -6.34 -7.30 -3.05
CA GLU A 99 -5.72 -8.61 -2.91
C GLU A 99 -6.32 -9.30 -1.69
N VAL A 100 -6.32 -10.62 -1.71
CA VAL A 100 -6.73 -11.41 -0.55
C VAL A 100 -5.52 -12.20 -0.10
N TRP A 101 -5.06 -11.96 1.14
CA TRP A 101 -3.98 -12.72 1.73
C TRP A 101 -4.57 -13.89 2.50
N ARG A 102 -4.03 -15.08 2.28
CA ARG A 102 -4.61 -16.29 2.84
C ARG A 102 -3.87 -16.77 4.09
N GLN A 103 -3.15 -15.88 4.75
CA GLN A 103 -2.43 -16.13 6.00
C GLN A 103 -1.36 -17.21 5.84
N VAL A 104 -0.67 -17.17 4.72
CA VAL A 104 0.44 -18.08 4.47
C VAL A 104 1.70 -17.31 4.18
N SER A 105 2.85 -17.94 4.45
CA SER A 105 4.14 -17.37 4.08
C SER A 105 4.39 -17.56 2.59
N ASN A 106 5.47 -17.00 2.08
CA ASN A 106 5.84 -17.17 0.68
C ASN A 106 6.19 -18.63 0.34
N THR A 107 6.45 -19.46 1.35
CA THR A 107 6.69 -20.90 1.15
C THR A 107 5.41 -21.72 1.32
N GLY A 108 4.27 -21.07 1.57
CA GLY A 108 2.98 -21.76 1.67
C GLY A 108 2.64 -22.25 3.05
N GLU A 109 3.42 -21.89 4.07
CA GLU A 109 3.16 -22.33 5.44
C GLU A 109 2.21 -21.36 6.13
N ALA A 110 1.29 -21.92 6.92
CA ALA A 110 0.37 -21.09 7.68
C ALA A 110 1.12 -20.26 8.71
N VAL A 111 0.74 -18.99 8.83
CA VAL A 111 1.37 -18.12 9.84
C VAL A 111 0.60 -18.28 11.15
N PRO A 112 1.30 -18.19 12.30
CA PRO A 112 0.64 -18.35 13.60
C PRO A 112 -0.20 -17.13 13.96
N PRO A 113 -1.18 -17.28 14.86
CA PRO A 113 -1.88 -16.13 15.40
C PRO A 113 -0.91 -15.15 16.06
N GLY A 114 -1.26 -13.89 16.05
CA GLY A 114 -0.43 -12.84 16.63
C GLY A 114 -0.66 -11.53 15.91
N ASP A 115 0.21 -10.57 16.19
CA ASP A 115 0.13 -9.24 15.59
C ASP A 115 1.14 -9.10 14.47
N TYR A 116 0.69 -8.47 13.38
CA TYR A 116 1.49 -8.28 12.18
C TYR A 116 1.33 -6.85 11.69
N HIS A 117 2.33 -6.36 10.97
CA HIS A 117 2.21 -5.10 10.24
C HIS A 117 2.10 -5.41 8.74
N VAL A 118 1.18 -4.73 8.08
CA VAL A 118 0.98 -4.87 6.64
C VAL A 118 1.23 -3.51 5.99
N THR A 119 2.09 -3.50 4.97
CA THR A 119 2.36 -2.28 4.20
C THR A 119 2.07 -2.54 2.74
N GLY A 120 1.69 -1.47 2.04
CA GLY A 120 1.46 -1.54 0.61
C GLY A 120 2.42 -0.63 -0.14
N ALA A 121 2.68 -0.98 -1.38
CA ALA A 121 3.57 -0.20 -2.23
C ALA A 121 3.07 -0.18 -3.67
N LEU A 122 3.26 0.95 -4.34
CA LEU A 122 3.07 1.09 -5.78
C LEU A 122 4.41 1.37 -6.41
N LEU A 123 4.72 0.61 -7.46
CA LEU A 123 5.93 0.86 -8.21
C LEU A 123 5.64 1.96 -9.22
N THR A 124 6.43 3.01 -9.17
CA THR A 124 6.25 4.18 -10.02
C THR A 124 7.47 4.38 -10.91
N ASP A 125 7.54 5.52 -11.57
CA ASP A 125 8.72 5.89 -12.34
C ASP A 125 9.86 6.41 -11.45
N GLU A 126 9.60 6.54 -10.13
CA GLU A 126 10.63 6.97 -9.19
C GLU A 126 11.45 5.78 -8.72
N PRO A 127 12.70 6.01 -8.28
CA PRO A 127 13.53 4.90 -7.79
C PRO A 127 12.94 4.19 -6.58
N LYS A 128 12.26 4.93 -5.70
CA LYS A 128 11.62 4.34 -4.52
C LYS A 128 10.14 4.18 -4.77
N PRO A 129 9.57 3.03 -4.41
CA PRO A 129 8.12 2.87 -4.52
C PRO A 129 7.39 3.83 -3.62
N LEU A 130 6.16 4.14 -3.99
CA LEU A 130 5.25 4.86 -3.11
C LEU A 130 4.73 3.86 -2.08
N GLU A 131 4.83 4.18 -0.79
CA GLU A 131 4.49 3.25 0.27
C GLU A 131 3.44 3.81 1.21
N THR A 132 2.62 2.92 1.76
CA THR A 132 1.66 3.29 2.80
C THR A 132 2.34 3.25 4.17
N SER A 133 1.70 3.88 5.15
CA SER A 133 2.06 3.63 6.54
C SER A 133 1.70 2.18 6.89
N PRO A 134 2.41 1.56 7.83
CA PRO A 134 2.06 0.20 8.25
C PRO A 134 0.70 0.16 8.93
N ALA A 135 -0.08 -0.86 8.65
CA ALA A 135 -1.35 -1.11 9.32
C ALA A 135 -1.19 -2.34 10.22
N LEU A 136 -1.73 -2.26 11.42
CA LEU A 136 -1.69 -3.39 12.35
C LEU A 136 -2.79 -4.37 12.00
N LEU A 137 -2.44 -5.64 11.91
CA LEU A 137 -3.38 -6.73 11.71
C LEU A 137 -3.21 -7.73 12.84
N ARG A 138 -4.30 -8.04 13.54
CA ARG A 138 -4.29 -9.06 14.59
C ARG A 138 -4.94 -10.32 14.08
N ILE A 139 -4.22 -11.43 14.15
CA ILE A 139 -4.75 -12.75 13.83
C ILE A 139 -5.06 -13.45 15.16
N VAL A 140 -6.34 -13.75 15.37
CA VAL A 140 -6.78 -14.40 16.59
C VAL A 140 -7.01 -15.88 16.33
N PRO A 141 -6.82 -16.73 17.36
CA PRO A 141 -6.98 -18.18 17.20
C PRO A 141 -8.39 -18.58 16.81
#